data_72e7d1e0e6c35d8b6665f2369ee21f85
#
_entry.id   72e7d1e0e6c35d8b6665f2369ee21f85
#
_cell.length_a   1.000
_cell.length_b   1.000
_cell.length_c   1.000
_cell.angle_alpha   90.00
_cell.angle_beta   90.00
_cell.angle_gamma   90.00
#
_symmetry.space_group_name_H-M   'P 1'
#
loop_
_entity.id
_entity.type
_entity.pdbx_description
1 polymer ?
#
loop_
_entity_poly.entity_id
_entity_poly.type
_entity_poly.pdbx_seq_one_letter_code
_entity_poly.pdbx_strand_id
1 'polypeptide(L)'
;MSASVRKAPGYLKRAVMYQIFLRPFTPGGTLNSAAEMLPHLASLGVDILYLCPVTEADGDMRPEFWSARQKACGLGNPKNPYRVGDYYRIDPEYGTDADLKRFTAYAHELGMRVILDLVYYHCGPGAVFIPDHPDFVKREADGSVRNGRWHFPELNFDSPALREYLLANMEYFIREFDVDGYRCDVADAVPIDFWEEGRRRIEALKPDVMMLAESTEPADQIYAFDLNYSFSWGHLYEAFAGKEPVAKIPEVWKEYQERLLPGARAIRATENHDIANDRERPDKTIGVKAHDAMFAVNFGLDGVPFLYNGQEIADTALHSIWGNRFYGRDRLIDWSRAMTPEGKARFALLRKLIELRHVQPALSEGSVTWLSHDRRDAVLAFSRNCPAQDLIVAVNCRSVPLSVRIDIDITRVSSPEILLARGAELSRDGGMLKADLLPYGFLIAQY
;
A
#
# COMPACT_ATOMS: atom_id res chain seq x y z
N MET A 1 -13.13 -20.23 22.38
CA MET A 1 -12.92 -20.20 20.92
C MET A 1 -11.88 -19.14 20.66
N SER A 2 -10.80 -19.43 19.93
CA SER A 2 -9.86 -18.39 19.52
C SER A 2 -10.61 -17.42 18.59
N ALA A 3 -10.42 -16.11 18.79
CA ALA A 3 -10.98 -15.11 17.89
C ALA A 3 -10.44 -15.38 16.47
N SER A 4 -11.30 -15.30 15.47
CA SER A 4 -10.92 -15.39 14.06
C SER A 4 -11.28 -14.08 13.37
N VAL A 5 -10.54 -13.74 12.32
CA VAL A 5 -10.87 -12.57 11.52
C VAL A 5 -12.19 -12.74 10.76
N ARG A 6 -12.80 -11.62 10.40
CA ARG A 6 -13.96 -11.59 9.50
C ARG A 6 -13.62 -12.18 8.14
N LYS A 7 -14.63 -12.62 7.43
CA LYS A 7 -14.46 -13.09 6.05
C LYS A 7 -14.31 -11.88 5.13
N ALA A 8 -13.08 -11.64 4.66
CA ALA A 8 -12.81 -10.59 3.69
C ALA A 8 -13.43 -10.89 2.32
N PRO A 9 -13.72 -9.88 1.48
CA PRO A 9 -14.17 -10.05 0.11
C PRO A 9 -13.26 -10.99 -0.70
N GLY A 10 -13.85 -11.90 -1.47
CA GLY A 10 -13.12 -12.99 -2.13
C GLY A 10 -12.05 -12.52 -3.12
N TYR A 11 -12.27 -11.37 -3.77
CA TYR A 11 -11.31 -10.80 -4.73
C TYR A 11 -9.97 -10.40 -4.09
N LEU A 12 -9.94 -10.05 -2.79
CA LEU A 12 -8.73 -9.66 -2.06
C LEU A 12 -7.66 -10.76 -2.02
N LYS A 13 -8.04 -12.01 -2.22
CA LYS A 13 -7.07 -13.11 -2.25
C LYS A 13 -6.03 -12.95 -3.35
N ARG A 14 -6.42 -12.46 -4.52
CA ARG A 14 -5.58 -12.31 -5.71
C ARG A 14 -5.23 -10.87 -6.03
N ALA A 15 -5.92 -9.90 -5.40
CA ALA A 15 -5.81 -8.50 -5.72
C ALA A 15 -4.39 -7.95 -5.56
N VAL A 16 -4.10 -6.97 -6.40
CA VAL A 16 -2.95 -6.08 -6.32
C VAL A 16 -3.46 -4.65 -6.22
N MET A 17 -2.96 -3.92 -5.23
CA MET A 17 -3.35 -2.54 -4.96
C MET A 17 -2.34 -1.56 -5.53
N TYR A 18 -2.83 -0.44 -6.08
CA TYR A 18 -2.02 0.67 -6.54
C TYR A 18 -2.48 1.96 -5.87
N GLN A 19 -1.59 2.58 -5.10
CA GLN A 19 -1.84 3.87 -4.46
C GLN A 19 -1.62 5.01 -5.43
N ILE A 20 -2.64 5.86 -5.58
CA ILE A 20 -2.58 7.10 -6.36
C ILE A 20 -2.59 8.28 -5.39
N PHE A 21 -1.46 8.98 -5.30
CA PHE A 21 -1.41 10.31 -4.74
C PHE A 21 -1.49 11.30 -5.90
N LEU A 22 -2.60 12.01 -6.03
CA LEU A 22 -2.92 12.81 -7.23
C LEU A 22 -1.88 13.89 -7.54
N ARG A 23 -1.36 14.58 -6.51
CA ARG A 23 -0.43 15.71 -6.68
C ARG A 23 0.77 15.41 -7.55
N PRO A 24 1.58 14.35 -7.28
CA PRO A 24 2.72 13.99 -8.12
C PRO A 24 2.34 13.11 -9.31
N PHE A 25 1.13 12.52 -9.35
CA PHE A 25 0.79 11.46 -10.30
C PHE A 25 0.82 11.92 -11.76
N THR A 26 0.25 13.10 -12.04
CA THR A 26 0.29 13.69 -13.39
C THR A 26 0.68 15.17 -13.31
N PRO A 27 1.13 15.79 -14.40
CA PRO A 27 1.38 17.24 -14.42
C PRO A 27 0.18 18.09 -14.02
N GLY A 28 -1.05 17.63 -14.31
CA GLY A 28 -2.29 18.29 -13.88
C GLY A 28 -2.61 18.08 -12.40
N GLY A 29 -2.23 16.94 -11.82
CA GLY A 29 -2.52 16.58 -10.44
C GLY A 29 -4.02 16.55 -10.11
N THR A 30 -4.87 16.17 -11.05
CA THR A 30 -6.34 16.20 -10.94
C THR A 30 -6.94 14.82 -11.18
N LEU A 31 -8.18 14.61 -10.74
CA LEU A 31 -8.94 13.40 -11.01
C LEU A 31 -9.08 13.12 -12.51
N ASN A 32 -9.34 14.17 -13.30
CA ASN A 32 -9.47 14.03 -14.75
C ASN A 32 -8.15 13.62 -15.40
N SER A 33 -7.04 14.25 -15.06
CA SER A 33 -5.74 13.87 -15.62
C SER A 33 -5.26 12.50 -15.13
N ALA A 34 -5.65 12.09 -13.91
CA ALA A 34 -5.41 10.73 -13.42
C ALA A 34 -6.29 9.70 -14.15
N ALA A 35 -7.53 10.03 -14.49
CA ALA A 35 -8.41 9.16 -15.27
C ALA A 35 -7.80 8.80 -16.64
N GLU A 36 -7.08 9.70 -17.29
CA GLU A 36 -6.36 9.42 -18.54
C GLU A 36 -5.29 8.33 -18.40
N MET A 37 -4.80 8.11 -17.18
CA MET A 37 -3.80 7.09 -16.88
C MET A 37 -4.41 5.73 -16.48
N LEU A 38 -5.73 5.62 -16.29
CA LEU A 38 -6.38 4.38 -15.89
C LEU A 38 -6.16 3.23 -16.89
N PRO A 39 -6.19 3.44 -18.23
CA PRO A 39 -5.86 2.37 -19.17
C PRO A 39 -4.44 1.83 -19.01
N HIS A 40 -3.47 2.67 -18.64
CA HIS A 40 -2.10 2.24 -18.33
C HIS A 40 -2.08 1.30 -17.12
N LEU A 41 -2.75 1.68 -16.01
CA LEU A 41 -2.83 0.86 -14.81
C LEU A 41 -3.63 -0.44 -15.02
N ALA A 42 -4.72 -0.39 -15.80
CA ALA A 42 -5.47 -1.58 -16.19
C ALA A 42 -4.60 -2.53 -17.04
N SER A 43 -3.78 -2.01 -17.97
CA SER A 43 -2.86 -2.82 -18.78
C SER A 43 -1.72 -3.45 -17.95
N LEU A 44 -1.40 -2.85 -16.79
CA LEU A 44 -0.48 -3.43 -15.80
C LEU A 44 -1.12 -4.62 -15.06
N GLY A 45 -2.45 -4.63 -14.92
CA GLY A 45 -3.24 -5.66 -14.24
C GLY A 45 -3.62 -5.32 -12.80
N VAL A 46 -3.62 -4.03 -12.42
CA VAL A 46 -4.04 -3.56 -11.09
C VAL A 46 -5.52 -3.83 -10.85
N ASP A 47 -5.88 -4.25 -9.63
CA ASP A 47 -7.26 -4.57 -9.24
C ASP A 47 -7.92 -3.47 -8.41
N ILE A 48 -7.13 -2.78 -7.58
CA ILE A 48 -7.64 -1.79 -6.64
C ILE A 48 -6.80 -0.52 -6.73
N LEU A 49 -7.49 0.59 -6.96
CA LEU A 49 -6.92 1.93 -6.89
C LEU A 49 -7.21 2.52 -5.51
N TYR A 50 -6.17 2.86 -4.78
CA TYR A 50 -6.28 3.58 -3.52
C TYR A 50 -5.94 5.05 -3.77
N LEU A 51 -6.93 5.94 -3.72
CA LEU A 51 -6.75 7.40 -3.80
C LEU A 51 -6.40 7.94 -2.41
N CYS A 52 -5.25 8.60 -2.27
CA CYS A 52 -4.96 9.46 -1.12
C CYS A 52 -6.03 10.54 -0.97
N PRO A 53 -6.12 11.26 0.18
CA PRO A 53 -7.27 12.12 0.48
C PRO A 53 -7.61 13.07 -0.67
N VAL A 54 -8.88 13.04 -1.09
CA VAL A 54 -9.43 13.90 -2.15
C VAL A 54 -10.39 14.96 -1.60
N THR A 55 -10.72 14.89 -0.32
CA THR A 55 -11.55 15.88 0.38
C THR A 55 -10.83 17.20 0.55
N GLU A 56 -11.59 18.30 0.68
CA GLU A 56 -11.04 19.64 0.75
C GLU A 56 -10.11 19.82 1.93
N ALA A 57 -8.84 20.11 1.64
CA ALA A 57 -7.83 20.37 2.65
C ALA A 57 -8.02 21.77 3.24
N ASP A 58 -7.81 21.89 4.56
CA ASP A 58 -7.77 23.18 5.25
C ASP A 58 -6.64 24.06 4.69
N GLY A 59 -6.98 25.30 4.33
CA GLY A 59 -6.07 26.29 3.77
C GLY A 59 -5.46 27.23 4.82
N ASP A 60 -5.59 26.96 6.13
CA ASP A 60 -5.05 27.83 7.17
C ASP A 60 -3.55 28.06 7.00
N MET A 61 -3.18 29.35 6.89
CA MET A 61 -1.81 29.79 6.62
C MET A 61 -0.93 29.85 7.88
N ARG A 62 -1.51 29.71 9.08
CA ARG A 62 -0.78 29.87 10.35
C ARG A 62 0.20 28.74 10.57
N PRO A 63 1.52 29.03 10.74
CA PRO A 63 2.56 28.00 10.86
C PRO A 63 2.44 27.13 12.12
N GLU A 64 1.71 27.55 13.16
CA GLU A 64 1.48 26.73 14.34
C GLU A 64 0.70 25.45 14.04
N PHE A 65 -0.14 25.44 12.97
CA PHE A 65 -0.86 24.27 12.48
C PHE A 65 -0.14 23.53 11.36
N TRP A 66 1.13 23.84 11.13
CA TRP A 66 1.94 23.10 10.18
C TRP A 66 2.76 22.03 10.90
N SER A 67 2.70 20.81 10.41
CA SER A 67 3.53 19.72 10.94
C SER A 67 5.02 20.02 10.75
N ALA A 68 5.88 19.38 11.55
CA ALA A 68 7.32 19.51 11.41
C ALA A 68 7.79 19.12 9.98
N ARG A 69 7.20 18.07 9.39
CA ARG A 69 7.48 17.63 8.01
C ARG A 69 7.09 18.71 6.99
N GLN A 70 5.95 19.37 7.18
CA GLN A 70 5.49 20.46 6.31
C GLN A 70 6.46 21.64 6.34
N LYS A 71 6.90 22.05 7.52
CA LYS A 71 7.90 23.12 7.68
C LYS A 71 9.24 22.76 7.03
N ALA A 72 9.66 21.50 7.20
CA ALA A 72 10.95 21.01 6.67
C ALA A 72 10.95 20.86 5.14
N CYS A 73 9.81 20.67 4.47
CA CYS A 73 9.75 20.48 3.02
C CYS A 73 10.12 21.73 2.21
N GLY A 74 10.02 22.94 2.82
CA GLY A 74 10.42 24.21 2.20
C GLY A 74 9.55 24.70 1.03
N LEU A 75 8.42 24.02 0.72
CA LEU A 75 7.59 24.34 -0.46
C LEU A 75 6.58 25.47 -0.21
N GLY A 76 6.32 25.84 1.04
CA GLY A 76 5.40 26.93 1.40
C GLY A 76 3.92 26.67 1.05
N ASN A 77 3.54 25.46 0.69
CA ASN A 77 2.14 25.11 0.43
C ASN A 77 1.39 24.97 1.75
N PRO A 78 0.35 25.79 2.02
CA PRO A 78 -0.43 25.69 3.26
C PRO A 78 -1.31 24.45 3.31
N LYS A 79 -1.76 23.94 2.15
CA LYS A 79 -2.67 22.80 2.08
C LYS A 79 -1.93 21.48 2.31
N ASN A 80 -2.36 20.77 3.34
CA ASN A 80 -2.00 19.38 3.59
C ASN A 80 -3.24 18.51 3.37
N PRO A 81 -3.24 17.52 2.44
CA PRO A 81 -4.40 16.67 2.18
C PRO A 81 -4.90 15.91 3.42
N TYR A 82 -3.99 15.67 4.37
CA TYR A 82 -4.31 15.05 5.67
C TYR A 82 -4.77 16.04 6.74
N ARG A 83 -4.98 17.32 6.41
CA ARG A 83 -5.55 18.36 7.27
C ARG A 83 -6.89 18.78 6.67
N VAL A 84 -7.93 17.97 6.90
CA VAL A 84 -9.24 18.11 6.25
C VAL A 84 -9.98 19.33 6.77
N GLY A 85 -10.46 20.16 5.84
CA GLY A 85 -11.32 21.32 6.12
C GLY A 85 -12.80 21.01 5.92
N ASP A 86 -13.16 20.23 4.88
CA ASP A 86 -14.52 19.79 4.61
C ASP A 86 -14.53 18.30 4.21
N TYR A 87 -15.22 17.48 4.98
CA TYR A 87 -15.31 16.03 4.78
C TYR A 87 -16.24 15.62 3.65
N TYR A 88 -17.12 16.51 3.19
CA TYR A 88 -18.13 16.21 2.16
C TYR A 88 -17.82 16.84 0.80
N ARG A 89 -16.81 17.69 0.72
CA ARG A 89 -16.46 18.40 -0.50
C ARG A 89 -15.15 17.88 -1.10
N ILE A 90 -15.14 17.67 -2.40
CA ILE A 90 -13.90 17.38 -3.12
C ILE A 90 -13.04 18.65 -3.20
N ASP A 91 -11.73 18.52 -2.93
CA ASP A 91 -10.82 19.67 -3.01
C ASP A 91 -10.79 20.20 -4.45
N PRO A 92 -11.06 21.50 -4.66
CA PRO A 92 -10.98 22.13 -5.98
C PRO A 92 -9.60 21.98 -6.66
N GLU A 93 -8.54 21.67 -5.89
CA GLU A 93 -7.24 21.31 -6.45
C GLU A 93 -7.33 20.07 -7.33
N TYR A 94 -8.15 19.09 -6.95
CA TYR A 94 -8.28 17.81 -7.62
C TYR A 94 -9.44 17.75 -8.63
N GLY A 95 -10.46 18.56 -8.45
CA GLY A 95 -11.62 18.59 -9.32
C GLY A 95 -12.93 18.82 -8.59
N THR A 96 -13.99 18.18 -9.10
CA THR A 96 -15.36 18.28 -8.61
C THR A 96 -15.94 16.91 -8.30
N ASP A 97 -17.13 16.87 -7.69
CA ASP A 97 -17.91 15.64 -7.48
C ASP A 97 -18.14 14.89 -8.80
N ALA A 98 -18.45 15.63 -9.88
CA ALA A 98 -18.62 15.02 -11.19
C ALA A 98 -17.34 14.36 -11.72
N ASP A 99 -16.17 14.90 -11.37
CA ASP A 99 -14.88 14.33 -11.76
C ASP A 99 -14.58 13.05 -10.99
N LEU A 100 -14.90 12.98 -9.69
CA LEU A 100 -14.76 11.75 -8.91
C LEU A 100 -15.72 10.66 -9.39
N LYS A 101 -17.01 11.03 -9.67
CA LYS A 101 -17.98 10.09 -10.25
C LYS A 101 -17.50 9.49 -11.56
N ARG A 102 -16.95 10.33 -12.47
CA ARG A 102 -16.39 9.85 -13.74
C ARG A 102 -15.16 8.96 -13.53
N PHE A 103 -14.26 9.35 -12.62
CA PHE A 103 -13.06 8.56 -12.30
C PHE A 103 -13.44 7.16 -11.83
N THR A 104 -14.36 7.05 -10.85
CA THR A 104 -14.79 5.77 -10.30
C THR A 104 -15.50 4.92 -11.35
N ALA A 105 -16.45 5.51 -12.11
CA ALA A 105 -17.14 4.81 -13.18
C ALA A 105 -16.17 4.27 -14.24
N TYR A 106 -15.20 5.08 -14.66
CA TYR A 106 -14.22 4.65 -15.66
C TYR A 106 -13.26 3.59 -15.12
N ALA A 107 -12.87 3.66 -13.84
CA ALA A 107 -12.11 2.59 -13.20
C ALA A 107 -12.89 1.26 -13.20
N HIS A 108 -14.19 1.30 -12.89
CA HIS A 108 -15.07 0.13 -12.94
C HIS A 108 -15.22 -0.45 -14.35
N GLU A 109 -15.37 0.39 -15.38
CA GLU A 109 -15.38 -0.04 -16.79
C GLU A 109 -14.10 -0.80 -17.18
N LEU A 110 -12.97 -0.42 -16.58
CA LEU A 110 -11.67 -1.07 -16.78
C LEU A 110 -11.43 -2.26 -15.82
N GLY A 111 -12.42 -2.62 -15.01
CA GLY A 111 -12.34 -3.77 -14.08
C GLY A 111 -11.60 -3.49 -12.78
N MET A 112 -11.30 -2.24 -12.46
CA MET A 112 -10.61 -1.83 -11.23
C MET A 112 -11.59 -1.27 -10.21
N ARG A 113 -11.34 -1.54 -8.92
CA ARG A 113 -12.05 -0.95 -7.78
C ARG A 113 -11.37 0.33 -7.32
N VAL A 114 -12.13 1.20 -6.66
CA VAL A 114 -11.62 2.47 -6.12
C VAL A 114 -11.89 2.55 -4.62
N ILE A 115 -10.86 2.76 -3.82
CA ILE A 115 -11.00 3.07 -2.40
C ILE A 115 -10.45 4.46 -2.09
N LEU A 116 -11.05 5.13 -1.11
CA LEU A 116 -10.63 6.47 -0.67
C LEU A 116 -9.92 6.42 0.68
N ASP A 117 -9.10 7.43 0.93
CA ASP A 117 -8.46 7.67 2.23
C ASP A 117 -9.39 8.45 3.16
N LEU A 118 -9.70 7.91 4.34
CA LEU A 118 -10.48 8.56 5.38
C LEU A 118 -9.57 9.06 6.51
N VAL A 119 -9.55 10.36 6.72
CA VAL A 119 -8.72 11.01 7.74
C VAL A 119 -9.59 11.42 8.92
N TYR A 120 -9.88 10.47 9.83
CA TYR A 120 -10.84 10.67 10.92
C TYR A 120 -10.22 10.82 12.32
N TYR A 121 -8.89 10.79 12.42
CA TYR A 121 -8.23 11.07 13.71
C TYR A 121 -8.23 12.56 14.05
N HIS A 122 -8.07 13.42 13.06
CA HIS A 122 -7.93 14.88 13.23
C HIS A 122 -8.55 15.64 12.04
N CYS A 123 -8.71 16.96 12.21
CA CYS A 123 -9.15 17.86 11.14
C CYS A 123 -8.24 19.09 11.04
N GLY A 124 -8.56 19.99 10.12
CA GLY A 124 -7.96 21.32 10.06
C GLY A 124 -8.55 22.27 11.12
N PRO A 125 -7.83 23.32 11.55
CA PRO A 125 -8.34 24.29 12.51
C PRO A 125 -9.50 25.12 11.95
N GLY A 126 -9.63 25.22 10.62
CA GLY A 126 -10.73 25.87 9.91
C GLY A 126 -11.79 24.88 9.40
N ALA A 127 -11.88 23.66 9.95
CA ALA A 127 -12.88 22.70 9.53
C ALA A 127 -14.29 23.26 9.66
N VAL A 128 -15.08 23.12 8.59
CA VAL A 128 -16.36 23.82 8.40
C VAL A 128 -17.39 23.58 9.50
N PHE A 129 -17.32 22.45 10.19
CA PHE A 129 -18.24 22.10 11.27
C PHE A 129 -17.89 22.74 12.63
N ILE A 130 -16.65 23.21 12.87
CA ILE A 130 -16.20 23.67 14.20
C ILE A 130 -17.03 24.84 14.73
N PRO A 131 -17.44 25.85 13.92
CA PRO A 131 -18.25 26.96 14.43
C PRO A 131 -19.62 26.51 14.97
N ASP A 132 -20.28 25.57 14.30
CA ASP A 132 -21.62 25.08 14.66
C ASP A 132 -21.60 23.90 15.64
N HIS A 133 -20.51 23.13 15.62
CA HIS A 133 -20.29 21.95 16.44
C HIS A 133 -18.93 21.98 17.15
N PRO A 134 -18.75 22.88 18.12
CA PRO A 134 -17.47 23.01 18.83
C PRO A 134 -17.11 21.78 19.67
N ASP A 135 -18.04 20.89 19.94
CA ASP A 135 -17.89 19.60 20.61
C ASP A 135 -17.33 18.49 19.70
N PHE A 136 -17.24 18.72 18.38
CA PHE A 136 -16.66 17.76 17.44
C PHE A 136 -15.14 17.66 17.56
N VAL A 137 -14.48 18.65 18.16
CA VAL A 137 -13.05 18.60 18.45
C VAL A 137 -12.81 18.53 19.95
N LYS A 138 -11.78 17.80 20.36
CA LYS A 138 -11.36 17.73 21.76
C LYS A 138 -10.91 19.09 22.26
N ARG A 139 -11.19 19.37 23.54
CA ARG A 139 -10.80 20.64 24.18
C ARG A 139 -9.99 20.38 25.43
N GLU A 140 -9.10 21.31 25.74
CA GLU A 140 -8.39 21.36 27.00
C GLU A 140 -9.29 21.92 28.13
N ALA A 141 -8.84 21.83 29.36
CA ALA A 141 -9.61 22.30 30.54
C ALA A 141 -9.95 23.79 30.50
N ASP A 142 -9.17 24.60 29.81
CA ASP A 142 -9.40 26.04 29.60
C ASP A 142 -10.34 26.37 28.44
N GLY A 143 -10.85 25.34 27.75
CA GLY A 143 -11.74 25.47 26.61
C GLY A 143 -11.05 25.64 25.26
N SER A 144 -9.72 25.77 25.22
CA SER A 144 -8.97 25.79 23.95
C SER A 144 -9.04 24.49 23.22
N VAL A 145 -8.87 24.49 21.86
CA VAL A 145 -8.85 23.29 21.07
C VAL A 145 -7.59 22.48 21.37
N ARG A 146 -7.77 21.19 21.65
CA ARG A 146 -6.67 20.25 21.82
C ARG A 146 -6.09 19.87 20.46
N ASN A 147 -4.81 20.16 20.27
CA ASN A 147 -4.06 19.76 19.09
C ASN A 147 -3.30 18.45 19.35
N GLY A 148 -3.45 17.49 18.43
CA GLY A 148 -2.83 16.18 18.50
C GLY A 148 -1.42 16.11 17.93
N ARG A 149 -1.04 14.94 17.50
CA ARG A 149 0.34 14.55 17.11
C ARG A 149 1.00 15.45 16.07
N TRP A 150 0.22 16.06 15.15
CA TRP A 150 0.76 16.89 14.06
C TRP A 150 0.36 18.37 14.19
N HIS A 151 0.00 18.81 15.39
CA HIS A 151 -0.53 20.15 15.66
C HIS A 151 -1.91 20.41 15.03
N PHE A 152 -2.67 19.36 14.75
CA PHE A 152 -4.02 19.44 14.20
C PHE A 152 -5.06 19.16 15.29
N PRO A 153 -6.25 19.81 15.24
CA PRO A 153 -7.34 19.53 16.16
C PRO A 153 -7.73 18.04 16.15
N GLU A 154 -7.72 17.39 17.31
CA GLU A 154 -8.19 16.00 17.44
C GLU A 154 -9.72 15.95 17.41
N LEU A 155 -10.27 15.00 16.68
CA LEU A 155 -11.71 14.75 16.68
C LEU A 155 -12.16 14.07 17.99
N ASN A 156 -13.36 14.45 18.46
CA ASN A 156 -13.91 14.02 19.74
C ASN A 156 -14.92 12.90 19.57
N PHE A 157 -14.47 11.66 19.56
CA PHE A 157 -15.33 10.48 19.45
C PHE A 157 -16.26 10.21 20.64
N ASP A 158 -16.18 11.02 21.73
CA ASP A 158 -17.17 10.99 22.80
C ASP A 158 -18.44 11.77 22.41
N SER A 159 -18.41 12.60 21.34
CA SER A 159 -19.59 13.23 20.77
C SER A 159 -20.36 12.27 19.87
N PRO A 160 -21.59 11.84 20.23
CA PRO A 160 -22.42 11.00 19.36
C PRO A 160 -22.75 11.68 18.02
N ALA A 161 -22.88 13.00 18.02
CA ALA A 161 -23.17 13.77 16.81
C ALA A 161 -21.99 13.76 15.83
N LEU A 162 -20.73 13.85 16.32
CA LEU A 162 -19.56 13.66 15.45
C LEU A 162 -19.54 12.25 14.87
N ARG A 163 -19.76 11.23 15.69
CA ARG A 163 -19.78 9.84 15.21
C ARG A 163 -20.79 9.68 14.08
N GLU A 164 -22.02 10.18 14.26
CA GLU A 164 -23.04 10.11 13.22
C GLU A 164 -22.65 10.90 11.96
N TYR A 165 -22.06 12.09 12.10
CA TYR A 165 -21.57 12.90 10.99
C TYR A 165 -20.54 12.13 10.16
N LEU A 166 -19.56 11.47 10.78
CA LEU A 166 -18.53 10.71 10.08
C LEU A 166 -19.04 9.37 9.52
N LEU A 167 -19.96 8.69 10.22
CA LEU A 167 -20.62 7.48 9.70
C LEU A 167 -21.46 7.79 8.46
N ALA A 168 -22.21 8.90 8.48
CA ALA A 168 -22.97 9.37 7.33
C ALA A 168 -22.01 9.77 6.16
N ASN A 169 -20.83 10.30 6.46
CA ASN A 169 -19.81 10.59 5.47
C ASN A 169 -19.27 9.32 4.78
N MET A 170 -19.06 8.22 5.52
CA MET A 170 -18.71 6.93 4.90
C MET A 170 -19.83 6.45 3.96
N GLU A 171 -21.08 6.54 4.39
CA GLU A 171 -22.22 6.15 3.54
C GLU A 171 -22.35 7.04 2.30
N TYR A 172 -22.09 8.36 2.45
CA TYR A 172 -22.17 9.34 1.37
C TYR A 172 -21.26 8.99 0.20
N PHE A 173 -19.99 8.68 0.45
CA PHE A 173 -19.07 8.34 -0.63
C PHE A 173 -19.43 7.03 -1.34
N ILE A 174 -19.96 6.03 -0.61
CA ILE A 174 -20.47 4.80 -1.24
C ILE A 174 -21.67 5.12 -2.15
N ARG A 175 -22.65 5.91 -1.65
CA ARG A 175 -23.90 6.18 -2.38
C ARG A 175 -23.68 7.09 -3.58
N GLU A 176 -22.91 8.17 -3.40
CA GLU A 176 -22.79 9.21 -4.39
C GLU A 176 -21.71 8.93 -5.44
N PHE A 177 -20.66 8.21 -5.07
CA PHE A 177 -19.50 8.01 -5.95
C PHE A 177 -19.23 6.53 -6.26
N ASP A 178 -20.02 5.62 -5.71
CA ASP A 178 -19.91 4.18 -5.91
C ASP A 178 -18.51 3.62 -5.57
N VAL A 179 -17.80 4.24 -4.61
CA VAL A 179 -16.48 3.74 -4.20
C VAL A 179 -16.58 2.36 -3.55
N ASP A 180 -15.49 1.59 -3.59
CA ASP A 180 -15.46 0.17 -3.18
C ASP A 180 -14.90 -0.02 -1.77
N GLY A 181 -14.68 1.05 -1.04
CA GLY A 181 -14.22 0.99 0.34
C GLY A 181 -13.23 2.08 0.70
N TYR A 182 -12.46 1.82 1.75
CA TYR A 182 -11.63 2.84 2.39
C TYR A 182 -10.29 2.32 2.87
N ARG A 183 -9.27 3.18 2.82
CA ARG A 183 -8.11 3.13 3.70
C ARG A 183 -8.35 4.14 4.83
N CYS A 184 -8.18 3.72 6.06
CA CYS A 184 -8.44 4.55 7.23
C CYS A 184 -7.12 5.00 7.85
N ASP A 185 -6.90 6.32 7.81
CA ASP A 185 -5.71 7.00 8.31
C ASP A 185 -5.62 6.87 9.83
N VAL A 186 -4.43 6.53 10.35
CA VAL A 186 -4.16 6.38 11.80
C VAL A 186 -5.28 5.59 12.49
N ALA A 187 -5.68 4.46 11.92
CA ALA A 187 -6.88 3.72 12.34
C ALA A 187 -6.83 3.27 13.81
N ASP A 188 -5.64 3.03 14.35
CA ASP A 188 -5.40 2.64 15.74
C ASP A 188 -5.68 3.76 16.76
N ALA A 189 -5.74 5.01 16.33
CA ALA A 189 -6.05 6.16 17.18
C ALA A 189 -7.55 6.53 17.20
N VAL A 190 -8.35 5.89 16.35
CA VAL A 190 -9.83 6.04 16.31
C VAL A 190 -10.46 4.83 17.01
N PRO A 191 -11.51 5.00 17.83
CA PRO A 191 -12.14 3.90 18.56
C PRO A 191 -12.59 2.77 17.62
N ILE A 192 -12.22 1.53 17.94
CA ILE A 192 -12.52 0.37 17.09
C ILE A 192 -14.02 0.15 16.89
N ASP A 193 -14.85 0.40 17.91
CA ASP A 193 -16.30 0.30 17.83
C ASP A 193 -16.92 1.27 16.82
N PHE A 194 -16.29 2.42 16.58
CA PHE A 194 -16.67 3.33 15.50
C PHE A 194 -16.42 2.70 14.13
N TRP A 195 -15.25 2.08 13.92
CA TRP A 195 -14.93 1.40 12.67
C TRP A 195 -15.84 0.18 12.42
N GLU A 196 -16.16 -0.57 13.47
CA GLU A 196 -17.07 -1.71 13.39
C GLU A 196 -18.49 -1.27 12.96
N GLU A 197 -19.02 -0.20 13.54
CA GLU A 197 -20.31 0.38 13.15
C GLU A 197 -20.26 0.93 11.71
N GLY A 198 -19.20 1.67 11.36
CA GLY A 198 -18.99 2.17 10.00
C GLY A 198 -18.97 1.02 8.99
N ARG A 199 -18.21 -0.04 9.26
CA ARG A 199 -18.18 -1.24 8.44
C ARG A 199 -19.58 -1.84 8.24
N ARG A 200 -20.32 -2.03 9.30
CA ARG A 200 -21.67 -2.59 9.24
C ARG A 200 -22.59 -1.77 8.35
N ARG A 201 -22.52 -0.43 8.43
CA ARG A 201 -23.35 0.48 7.61
C ARG A 201 -23.00 0.42 6.14
N ILE A 202 -21.71 0.53 5.80
CA ILE A 202 -21.31 0.53 4.38
C ILE A 202 -21.48 -0.85 3.74
N GLU A 203 -21.28 -1.94 4.47
CA GLU A 203 -21.50 -3.30 3.97
C GLU A 203 -22.97 -3.58 3.66
N ALA A 204 -23.90 -2.96 4.40
CA ALA A 204 -25.32 -3.00 4.08
C ALA A 204 -25.68 -2.27 2.78
N LEU A 205 -24.88 -1.29 2.35
CA LEU A 205 -25.05 -0.57 1.09
C LEU A 205 -24.37 -1.28 -0.08
N LYS A 206 -23.16 -1.78 0.15
CA LYS A 206 -22.32 -2.43 -0.87
C LYS A 206 -21.61 -3.62 -0.21
N PRO A 207 -22.11 -4.87 -0.37
CA PRO A 207 -21.62 -6.04 0.38
C PRO A 207 -20.13 -6.36 0.19
N ASP A 208 -19.55 -6.02 -0.97
CA ASP A 208 -18.16 -6.31 -1.31
C ASP A 208 -17.19 -5.16 -1.02
N VAL A 209 -17.58 -4.17 -0.19
CA VAL A 209 -16.68 -3.10 0.23
C VAL A 209 -15.48 -3.68 0.99
N MET A 210 -14.34 -3.00 0.90
CA MET A 210 -13.16 -3.34 1.68
C MET A 210 -12.73 -2.21 2.61
N MET A 211 -12.05 -2.56 3.70
CA MET A 211 -11.42 -1.59 4.58
C MET A 211 -9.98 -2.00 4.88
N LEU A 212 -9.06 -1.06 4.67
CA LEU A 212 -7.64 -1.16 4.98
C LEU A 212 -7.31 -0.25 6.17
N ALA A 213 -6.81 -0.82 7.27
CA ALA A 213 -6.35 -0.04 8.41
C ALA A 213 -4.89 0.39 8.25
N GLU A 214 -4.61 1.67 8.43
CA GLU A 214 -3.25 2.10 8.78
C GLU A 214 -3.02 1.81 10.26
N SER A 215 -2.76 0.57 10.55
CA SER A 215 -2.57 -0.01 11.87
C SER A 215 -1.88 -1.36 11.74
N THR A 216 -1.28 -1.84 12.82
CA THR A 216 -0.74 -3.22 12.93
C THR A 216 -1.44 -4.04 14.01
N GLU A 217 -2.56 -3.54 14.55
CA GLU A 217 -3.28 -4.20 15.62
C GLU A 217 -4.07 -5.41 15.08
N PRO A 218 -3.79 -6.64 15.56
CA PRO A 218 -4.43 -7.84 15.03
C PRO A 218 -5.95 -7.87 15.20
N ALA A 219 -6.46 -7.22 16.26
CA ALA A 219 -7.88 -7.16 16.55
C ALA A 219 -8.71 -6.38 15.54
N ASP A 220 -8.09 -5.47 14.77
CA ASP A 220 -8.76 -4.65 13.77
C ASP A 220 -9.55 -5.49 12.75
N GLN A 221 -9.02 -6.67 12.40
CA GLN A 221 -9.60 -7.55 11.39
C GLN A 221 -10.70 -8.49 11.93
N ILE A 222 -11.06 -8.40 13.21
CA ILE A 222 -12.13 -9.26 13.75
C ILE A 222 -13.48 -8.85 13.15
N TYR A 223 -13.80 -7.55 13.12
CA TYR A 223 -15.09 -7.06 12.64
C TYR A 223 -15.00 -5.90 11.64
N ALA A 224 -13.99 -5.02 11.74
CA ALA A 224 -13.95 -3.78 10.96
C ALA A 224 -13.15 -3.92 9.65
N PHE A 225 -11.92 -4.39 9.70
CA PHE A 225 -10.99 -4.30 8.58
C PHE A 225 -10.74 -5.64 7.89
N ASP A 226 -10.33 -5.58 6.63
CA ASP A 226 -9.95 -6.75 5.82
C ASP A 226 -8.43 -6.88 5.69
N LEU A 227 -7.72 -5.76 5.83
CA LEU A 227 -6.27 -5.64 5.67
C LEU A 227 -5.70 -4.65 6.68
N ASN A 228 -4.46 -4.91 7.13
CA ASN A 228 -3.65 -3.97 7.90
C ASN A 228 -2.37 -3.59 7.14
N TYR A 229 -1.74 -2.52 7.57
CA TYR A 229 -0.36 -2.22 7.21
C TYR A 229 0.60 -3.21 7.87
N SER A 230 1.83 -3.29 7.33
CA SER A 230 2.93 -4.06 7.89
C SER A 230 4.16 -3.16 7.96
N PHE A 231 4.19 -2.25 8.97
CA PHE A 231 5.29 -1.27 9.10
C PHE A 231 6.66 -1.92 9.30
N SER A 232 6.72 -3.04 10.03
CA SER A 232 7.96 -3.82 10.20
C SER A 232 8.52 -4.33 8.86
N TRP A 233 7.70 -4.37 7.79
CA TRP A 233 8.16 -4.79 6.47
C TRP A 233 9.18 -3.84 5.83
N GLY A 234 9.36 -2.63 6.37
CA GLY A 234 10.43 -1.70 6.00
C GLY A 234 11.85 -2.30 6.14
N HIS A 235 12.04 -3.30 6.99
CA HIS A 235 13.30 -4.07 7.09
C HIS A 235 13.73 -4.70 5.77
N LEU A 236 12.80 -5.01 4.85
CA LEU A 236 13.14 -5.51 3.53
C LEU A 236 14.05 -4.53 2.78
N TYR A 237 13.69 -3.24 2.75
CA TYR A 237 14.54 -2.22 2.15
C TYR A 237 15.92 -2.13 2.83
N GLU A 238 15.96 -2.14 4.16
CA GLU A 238 17.22 -2.01 4.91
C GLU A 238 18.15 -3.21 4.67
N ALA A 239 17.60 -4.41 4.48
CA ALA A 239 18.36 -5.60 4.12
C ALA A 239 18.97 -5.51 2.71
N PHE A 240 18.19 -5.02 1.72
CA PHE A 240 18.69 -4.79 0.35
C PHE A 240 19.68 -3.63 0.27
N ALA A 241 19.51 -2.61 1.10
CA ALA A 241 20.46 -1.50 1.25
C ALA A 241 21.77 -1.91 1.98
N GLY A 242 21.86 -3.14 2.47
CA GLY A 242 23.04 -3.65 3.20
C GLY A 242 23.19 -3.09 4.62
N LYS A 243 22.16 -2.45 5.16
CA LYS A 243 22.15 -1.87 6.51
C LYS A 243 21.73 -2.90 7.57
N GLU A 244 21.03 -3.95 7.15
CA GLU A 244 20.60 -5.05 8.02
C GLU A 244 20.94 -6.41 7.40
N PRO A 245 21.06 -7.46 8.24
CA PRO A 245 21.24 -8.84 7.75
C PRO A 245 20.00 -9.32 6.97
N VAL A 246 20.22 -10.05 5.86
CA VAL A 246 19.11 -10.67 5.09
C VAL A 246 18.31 -11.65 5.95
N ALA A 247 18.97 -12.36 6.86
CA ALA A 247 18.34 -13.29 7.79
C ALA A 247 17.28 -12.61 8.71
N LYS A 248 17.31 -11.28 8.85
CA LYS A 248 16.30 -10.52 9.60
C LYS A 248 14.90 -10.62 8.98
N ILE A 249 14.81 -10.81 7.66
CA ILE A 249 13.52 -10.81 6.96
C ILE A 249 12.62 -12.00 7.34
N PRO A 250 13.10 -13.26 7.32
CA PRO A 250 12.34 -14.39 7.87
C PRO A 250 11.93 -14.22 9.33
N GLU A 251 12.80 -13.61 10.16
CA GLU A 251 12.50 -13.35 11.58
C GLU A 251 11.34 -12.36 11.73
N VAL A 252 11.43 -11.20 11.07
CA VAL A 252 10.37 -10.16 11.07
C VAL A 252 9.06 -10.72 10.56
N TRP A 253 9.10 -11.53 9.48
CA TRP A 253 7.91 -12.17 8.95
C TRP A 253 7.29 -13.11 9.98
N LYS A 254 8.09 -13.94 10.63
CA LYS A 254 7.64 -14.88 11.66
C LYS A 254 7.05 -14.18 12.88
N GLU A 255 7.74 -13.17 13.43
CA GLU A 255 7.26 -12.34 14.54
C GLU A 255 5.91 -11.69 14.21
N TYR A 256 5.74 -11.23 12.97
CA TYR A 256 4.49 -10.67 12.51
C TYR A 256 3.39 -11.73 12.42
N GLN A 257 3.68 -12.90 11.84
CA GLN A 257 2.71 -14.01 11.72
C GLN A 257 2.25 -14.54 13.09
N GLU A 258 3.14 -14.58 14.08
CA GLU A 258 2.81 -15.02 15.44
C GLU A 258 1.83 -14.07 16.16
N ARG A 259 1.77 -12.80 15.74
CA ARG A 259 0.83 -11.81 16.27
C ARG A 259 -0.52 -11.83 15.54
N LEU A 260 -0.55 -12.27 14.29
CA LEU A 260 -1.76 -12.25 13.49
C LEU A 260 -2.79 -13.28 13.97
N LEU A 261 -4.06 -12.91 13.86
CA LEU A 261 -5.16 -13.86 13.99
C LEU A 261 -5.24 -14.76 12.73
N PRO A 262 -5.71 -16.01 12.87
CA PRO A 262 -5.87 -16.89 11.72
C PRO A 262 -6.70 -16.27 10.60
N GLY A 263 -6.14 -16.24 9.40
CA GLY A 263 -6.76 -15.63 8.22
C GLY A 263 -6.52 -14.13 8.03
N ALA A 264 -5.86 -13.45 8.99
CA ALA A 264 -5.51 -12.04 8.85
C ALA A 264 -4.52 -11.81 7.70
N ARG A 265 -4.59 -10.63 7.09
CA ARG A 265 -3.76 -10.25 5.95
C ARG A 265 -3.22 -8.84 6.11
N ALA A 266 -2.05 -8.61 5.53
CA ALA A 266 -1.46 -7.27 5.45
C ALA A 266 -1.10 -6.92 4.01
N ILE A 267 -0.94 -5.63 3.75
CA ILE A 267 -0.31 -5.17 2.51
C ILE A 267 1.19 -5.43 2.53
N ARG A 268 1.78 -5.64 1.35
CA ARG A 268 3.23 -5.77 1.13
C ARG A 268 3.71 -4.65 0.22
N ALA A 269 4.19 -3.59 0.82
CA ALA A 269 4.68 -2.39 0.14
C ALA A 269 6.20 -2.26 0.25
N THR A 270 6.83 -1.69 -0.77
CA THR A 270 8.22 -1.20 -0.71
C THR A 270 8.26 0.29 -0.43
N GLU A 271 7.21 1.00 -0.80
CA GLU A 271 6.99 2.43 -0.60
C GLU A 271 5.50 2.74 -0.46
N ASN A 272 5.21 3.92 0.07
CA ASN A 272 3.94 4.62 0.01
C ASN A 272 4.19 6.13 -0.08
N HIS A 273 3.15 6.96 -0.05
CA HIS A 273 3.26 8.41 -0.13
C HIS A 273 4.08 9.02 1.02
N ASP A 274 4.04 8.43 2.23
CA ASP A 274 4.83 8.88 3.38
C ASP A 274 6.32 8.60 3.20
N ILE A 275 6.65 7.35 2.85
CA ILE A 275 8.03 6.93 2.62
C ILE A 275 8.64 7.76 1.48
N ALA A 276 7.91 7.94 0.38
CA ALA A 276 8.38 8.70 -0.78
C ALA A 276 8.50 10.21 -0.52
N ASN A 277 7.78 10.74 0.49
CA ASN A 277 7.95 12.11 0.97
C ASN A 277 9.19 12.28 1.85
N ASP A 278 9.51 11.26 2.65
CA ASP A 278 10.53 11.38 3.71
C ASP A 278 11.93 11.00 3.24
N ARG A 279 12.04 10.25 2.13
CA ARG A 279 13.33 9.79 1.61
C ARG A 279 13.33 9.63 0.09
N GLU A 280 14.53 9.57 -0.48
CA GLU A 280 14.70 9.23 -1.89
C GLU A 280 14.18 7.84 -2.20
N ARG A 281 13.65 7.68 -3.43
CA ARG A 281 13.06 6.44 -3.94
C ARG A 281 14.07 5.27 -3.93
N PRO A 282 13.62 4.02 -3.70
CA PRO A 282 14.49 2.84 -3.75
C PRO A 282 15.25 2.71 -5.08
N ASP A 283 14.61 2.99 -6.21
CA ASP A 283 15.26 2.93 -7.52
C ASP A 283 16.49 3.85 -7.63
N LYS A 284 16.51 4.96 -6.87
CA LYS A 284 17.64 5.89 -6.82
C LYS A 284 18.69 5.45 -5.80
N THR A 285 18.28 4.92 -4.66
CA THR A 285 19.17 4.66 -3.52
C THR A 285 19.85 3.29 -3.56
N ILE A 286 19.11 2.24 -3.94
CA ILE A 286 19.62 0.87 -4.03
C ILE A 286 19.69 0.36 -5.48
N GLY A 287 19.10 1.09 -6.43
CA GLY A 287 19.09 0.79 -7.85
C GLY A 287 17.95 -0.11 -8.30
N VAL A 288 17.63 0.01 -9.59
CA VAL A 288 16.46 -0.65 -10.22
C VAL A 288 16.47 -2.18 -10.04
N LYS A 289 17.63 -2.83 -10.19
CA LYS A 289 17.72 -4.31 -10.05
C LYS A 289 17.41 -4.79 -8.64
N ALA A 290 17.90 -4.08 -7.63
CA ALA A 290 17.63 -4.41 -6.23
C ALA A 290 16.13 -4.23 -5.91
N HIS A 291 15.53 -3.15 -6.40
CA HIS A 291 14.11 -2.91 -6.21
C HIS A 291 13.23 -3.92 -6.99
N ASP A 292 13.65 -4.35 -8.20
CA ASP A 292 13.01 -5.45 -8.95
C ASP A 292 12.98 -6.75 -8.11
N ALA A 293 14.09 -7.07 -7.45
CA ALA A 293 14.18 -8.23 -6.59
C ALA A 293 13.30 -8.11 -5.32
N MET A 294 13.14 -6.90 -4.75
CA MET A 294 12.19 -6.66 -3.67
C MET A 294 10.74 -6.90 -4.10
N PHE A 295 10.36 -6.53 -5.33
CA PHE A 295 9.03 -6.89 -5.86
C PHE A 295 8.84 -8.39 -5.98
N ALA A 296 9.86 -9.15 -6.41
CA ALA A 296 9.77 -10.60 -6.45
C ALA A 296 9.51 -11.21 -5.05
N VAL A 297 10.12 -10.64 -3.99
CA VAL A 297 9.80 -11.03 -2.61
C VAL A 297 8.35 -10.68 -2.25
N ASN A 298 7.90 -9.43 -2.48
CA ASN A 298 6.58 -8.95 -2.09
C ASN A 298 5.44 -9.70 -2.80
N PHE A 299 5.61 -10.00 -4.08
CA PHE A 299 4.62 -10.77 -4.85
C PHE A 299 4.68 -12.26 -4.58
N GLY A 300 5.85 -12.76 -4.20
CA GLY A 300 6.05 -14.15 -3.82
C GLY A 300 5.48 -14.49 -2.43
N LEU A 301 5.45 -13.54 -1.49
CA LEU A 301 4.96 -13.77 -0.13
C LEU A 301 3.44 -13.75 -0.03
N ASP A 302 2.94 -14.02 1.17
CA ASP A 302 1.54 -13.82 1.58
C ASP A 302 1.18 -12.32 1.65
N GLY A 303 -0.12 -12.03 1.88
CA GLY A 303 -0.63 -10.66 1.93
C GLY A 303 -1.08 -10.14 0.58
N VAL A 304 -1.27 -8.84 0.47
CA VAL A 304 -1.71 -8.14 -0.76
C VAL A 304 -0.57 -7.25 -1.25
N PRO A 305 -0.01 -7.50 -2.44
CA PRO A 305 0.99 -6.62 -3.02
C PRO A 305 0.45 -5.21 -3.21
N PHE A 306 1.26 -4.23 -2.86
CA PHE A 306 0.91 -2.82 -2.88
C PHE A 306 1.97 -2.04 -3.65
N LEU A 307 1.53 -1.34 -4.68
CA LEU A 307 2.36 -0.47 -5.52
C LEU A 307 2.06 1.00 -5.22
N TYR A 308 3.05 1.85 -5.37
CA TYR A 308 2.91 3.29 -5.24
C TYR A 308 3.28 4.01 -6.55
N ASN A 309 2.71 5.17 -6.76
CA ASN A 309 2.91 6.08 -7.90
C ASN A 309 4.28 5.95 -8.58
N GLY A 310 4.30 5.58 -9.86
CA GLY A 310 5.50 5.57 -10.71
C GLY A 310 6.47 4.40 -10.47
N GLN A 311 6.16 3.49 -9.55
CA GLN A 311 7.00 2.30 -9.36
C GLN A 311 7.06 1.42 -10.61
N GLU A 312 5.98 1.39 -11.37
CA GLU A 312 5.85 0.60 -12.61
C GLU A 312 6.73 1.10 -13.75
N ILE A 313 7.24 2.32 -13.66
CA ILE A 313 8.16 2.91 -14.63
C ILE A 313 9.56 3.16 -14.08
N ALA A 314 9.84 2.65 -12.87
CA ALA A 314 11.08 2.89 -12.12
C ALA A 314 11.36 4.39 -11.94
N ASP A 315 10.34 5.17 -11.57
CA ASP A 315 10.48 6.60 -11.30
C ASP A 315 11.41 6.86 -10.12
N THR A 316 12.27 7.86 -10.25
CA THR A 316 13.27 8.26 -9.25
C THR A 316 13.05 9.66 -8.70
N ALA A 317 11.97 10.34 -9.14
CA ALA A 317 11.64 11.66 -8.65
C ALA A 317 11.32 11.63 -7.16
N LEU A 318 11.81 12.59 -6.40
CA LEU A 318 11.42 12.75 -5.01
C LEU A 318 9.99 13.30 -4.97
N HIS A 319 9.09 12.61 -4.31
CA HIS A 319 7.73 13.09 -4.11
C HIS A 319 7.61 13.94 -2.85
N SER A 320 6.51 14.68 -2.74
CA SER A 320 6.18 15.43 -1.52
C SER A 320 4.66 15.51 -1.36
N ILE A 321 4.19 15.34 -0.13
CA ILE A 321 2.78 15.52 0.22
C ILE A 321 2.32 16.96 -0.08
N TRP A 322 3.24 17.93 -0.02
CA TRP A 322 2.98 19.36 -0.27
C TRP A 322 3.33 19.81 -1.68
N GLY A 323 4.04 18.97 -2.46
CA GLY A 323 4.40 19.27 -3.86
C GLY A 323 3.22 19.09 -4.81
N ASN A 324 2.96 20.06 -5.68
CA ASN A 324 1.93 19.98 -6.73
C ASN A 324 2.30 20.89 -7.92
N ARG A 325 1.38 21.04 -8.87
CA ARG A 325 1.58 21.89 -10.06
C ARG A 325 1.88 23.38 -9.76
N PHE A 326 1.62 23.85 -8.54
CA PHE A 326 1.88 25.22 -8.11
C PHE A 326 3.12 25.32 -7.20
N TYR A 327 3.40 24.27 -6.45
CA TYR A 327 4.48 24.19 -5.47
C TYR A 327 5.34 22.96 -5.74
N GLY A 328 6.63 23.14 -6.07
CA GLY A 328 7.56 22.03 -6.25
C GLY A 328 7.25 21.11 -7.44
N ARG A 329 7.20 21.67 -8.64
CA ARG A 329 7.00 20.90 -9.89
C ARG A 329 8.05 19.82 -10.15
N ASP A 330 9.22 19.95 -9.56
CA ASP A 330 10.29 18.95 -9.56
C ASP A 330 9.97 17.70 -8.72
N ARG A 331 8.82 17.69 -8.03
CA ARG A 331 8.30 16.59 -7.22
C ARG A 331 7.28 15.72 -7.96
N LEU A 332 7.07 15.94 -9.23
CA LEU A 332 6.14 15.17 -10.06
C LEU A 332 6.82 13.92 -10.63
N ILE A 333 6.03 12.89 -10.95
CA ILE A 333 6.51 11.71 -11.65
C ILE A 333 7.09 12.09 -13.01
N ASP A 334 8.27 11.55 -13.30
CA ASP A 334 8.85 11.64 -14.63
C ASP A 334 8.34 10.51 -15.54
N TRP A 335 7.20 10.74 -16.16
CA TRP A 335 6.58 9.76 -17.07
C TRP A 335 7.43 9.44 -18.30
N SER A 336 8.46 10.23 -18.63
CA SER A 336 9.38 9.90 -19.74
C SER A 336 10.14 8.60 -19.48
N ARG A 337 10.30 8.21 -18.22
CA ARG A 337 10.94 6.95 -17.81
C ARG A 337 10.21 5.72 -18.35
N ALA A 338 8.90 5.80 -18.59
CA ALA A 338 8.15 4.73 -19.26
C ALA A 338 8.72 4.35 -20.64
N MET A 339 9.44 5.27 -21.28
CA MET A 339 10.05 5.05 -22.59
C MET A 339 11.49 4.53 -22.49
N THR A 340 12.11 4.57 -21.31
CA THR A 340 13.46 4.04 -21.09
C THR A 340 13.49 2.51 -21.10
N PRO A 341 14.65 1.88 -21.35
CA PRO A 341 14.80 0.42 -21.23
C PRO A 341 14.43 -0.08 -19.83
N GLU A 342 14.85 0.64 -18.78
CA GLU A 342 14.58 0.30 -17.39
C GLU A 342 13.09 0.38 -17.06
N GLY A 343 12.41 1.46 -17.46
CA GLY A 343 10.97 1.63 -17.23
C GLY A 343 10.15 0.55 -17.95
N LYS A 344 10.46 0.28 -19.23
CA LYS A 344 9.81 -0.81 -19.99
C LYS A 344 10.04 -2.18 -19.35
N ALA A 345 11.26 -2.46 -18.90
CA ALA A 345 11.60 -3.72 -18.26
C ALA A 345 10.91 -3.88 -16.88
N ARG A 346 10.78 -2.78 -16.11
CA ARG A 346 10.03 -2.75 -14.85
C ARG A 346 8.53 -2.98 -15.08
N PHE A 347 7.93 -2.29 -16.03
CA PHE A 347 6.53 -2.47 -16.37
C PHE A 347 6.22 -3.93 -16.76
N ALA A 348 7.06 -4.51 -17.64
CA ALA A 348 6.93 -5.90 -18.04
C ALA A 348 7.09 -6.88 -16.86
N LEU A 349 8.02 -6.60 -15.93
CA LEU A 349 8.19 -7.39 -14.71
C LEU A 349 6.95 -7.35 -13.83
N LEU A 350 6.48 -6.15 -13.47
CA LEU A 350 5.33 -6.00 -12.57
C LEU A 350 4.07 -6.62 -13.19
N ARG A 351 3.83 -6.41 -14.49
CA ARG A 351 2.73 -7.07 -15.20
C ARG A 351 2.81 -8.59 -15.11
N LYS A 352 4.01 -9.18 -15.26
CA LYS A 352 4.20 -10.63 -15.13
C LYS A 352 4.00 -11.11 -13.69
N LEU A 353 4.47 -10.37 -12.69
CA LEU A 353 4.24 -10.70 -11.28
C LEU A 353 2.75 -10.63 -10.91
N ILE A 354 2.03 -9.63 -11.42
CA ILE A 354 0.56 -9.50 -11.25
C ILE A 354 -0.16 -10.66 -11.92
N GLU A 355 0.19 -10.97 -13.17
CA GLU A 355 -0.36 -12.14 -13.90
C GLU A 355 -0.17 -13.43 -13.09
N LEU A 356 1.05 -13.68 -12.60
CA LEU A 356 1.32 -14.86 -11.77
C LEU A 356 0.47 -14.86 -10.50
N ARG A 357 0.31 -13.71 -9.85
CA ARG A 357 -0.54 -13.58 -8.66
C ARG A 357 -1.99 -13.95 -8.94
N HIS A 358 -2.51 -13.61 -10.13
CA HIS A 358 -3.88 -13.89 -10.54
C HIS A 358 -4.08 -15.37 -10.89
N VAL A 359 -3.10 -16.01 -11.54
CA VAL A 359 -3.28 -17.36 -12.10
C VAL A 359 -2.69 -18.47 -11.23
N GLN A 360 -1.70 -18.18 -10.37
CA GLN A 360 -1.05 -19.19 -9.54
C GLN A 360 -1.70 -19.27 -8.14
N PRO A 361 -2.45 -20.33 -7.83
CA PRO A 361 -3.17 -20.45 -6.57
C PRO A 361 -2.22 -20.45 -5.35
N ALA A 362 -1.03 -21.02 -5.47
CA ALA A 362 -0.05 -21.01 -4.39
C ALA A 362 0.40 -19.59 -4.01
N LEU A 363 0.50 -18.65 -4.96
CA LEU A 363 0.85 -17.25 -4.65
C LEU A 363 -0.27 -16.49 -3.93
N SER A 364 -1.52 -16.80 -4.24
CA SER A 364 -2.69 -16.11 -3.69
C SER A 364 -3.20 -16.72 -2.37
N GLU A 365 -3.15 -18.04 -2.23
CA GLU A 365 -3.78 -18.80 -1.12
C GLU A 365 -2.81 -19.72 -0.37
N GLY A 366 -1.62 -19.98 -0.92
CA GLY A 366 -0.65 -20.92 -0.33
C GLY A 366 -0.03 -20.43 0.97
N SER A 367 0.35 -21.37 1.82
CA SER A 367 1.18 -21.10 2.99
C SER A 367 2.60 -20.72 2.58
N VAL A 368 3.29 -19.98 3.43
CA VAL A 368 4.72 -19.64 3.28
C VAL A 368 5.53 -20.53 4.18
N THR A 369 6.60 -21.14 3.64
CA THR A 369 7.62 -21.85 4.43
C THR A 369 8.99 -21.35 4.03
N TRP A 370 9.72 -20.76 4.96
CA TRP A 370 11.11 -20.37 4.75
C TRP A 370 11.99 -21.60 4.67
N LEU A 371 12.79 -21.69 3.61
CA LEU A 371 13.61 -22.88 3.31
C LEU A 371 15.02 -22.74 3.88
N SER A 372 15.58 -23.87 4.34
CA SER A 372 16.97 -23.94 4.73
C SER A 372 17.88 -23.88 3.50
N HIS A 373 18.99 -23.14 3.60
CA HIS A 373 19.98 -23.01 2.53
C HIS A 373 21.33 -22.52 3.05
N ASP A 374 22.37 -22.63 2.25
CA ASP A 374 23.77 -22.35 2.62
C ASP A 374 24.20 -20.87 2.45
N ARG A 375 23.27 -19.94 2.14
CA ARG A 375 23.55 -18.51 1.87
C ARG A 375 22.62 -17.56 2.63
N ARG A 376 22.45 -17.77 3.92
CA ARG A 376 21.52 -16.99 4.77
C ARG A 376 21.87 -15.50 4.87
N ASP A 377 23.10 -15.13 4.59
CA ASP A 377 23.61 -13.75 4.58
C ASP A 377 23.25 -12.96 3.31
N ALA A 378 22.82 -13.66 2.25
CA ALA A 378 22.66 -13.09 0.92
C ALA A 378 21.38 -13.46 0.19
N VAL A 379 20.73 -14.57 0.54
CA VAL A 379 19.58 -15.12 -0.20
C VAL A 379 18.35 -15.20 0.69
N LEU A 380 17.20 -14.88 0.11
CA LEU A 380 15.89 -15.26 0.62
C LEU A 380 15.36 -16.43 -0.23
N ALA A 381 15.00 -17.53 0.43
CA ALA A 381 14.38 -18.67 -0.22
C ALA A 381 13.18 -19.16 0.59
N PHE A 382 12.02 -19.30 -0.05
CA PHE A 382 10.82 -19.80 0.59
C PHE A 382 9.92 -20.53 -0.42
N SER A 383 9.11 -21.44 0.09
CA SER A 383 8.07 -22.09 -0.71
C SER A 383 6.71 -21.47 -0.46
N ARG A 384 5.84 -21.61 -1.45
CA ARG A 384 4.41 -21.34 -1.39
C ARG A 384 3.67 -22.63 -1.73
N ASN A 385 2.89 -23.13 -0.78
CA ASN A 385 2.30 -24.45 -0.87
C ASN A 385 0.78 -24.38 -0.69
N CYS A 386 0.05 -24.96 -1.62
CA CYS A 386 -1.39 -25.21 -1.52
C CYS A 386 -1.71 -26.61 -2.07
N PRO A 387 -2.92 -27.15 -1.85
CA PRO A 387 -3.26 -28.50 -2.35
C PRO A 387 -3.09 -28.70 -3.85
N ALA A 388 -3.17 -27.61 -4.63
CA ALA A 388 -3.11 -27.66 -6.09
C ALA A 388 -1.71 -27.36 -6.67
N GLN A 389 -0.78 -26.78 -5.87
CA GLN A 389 0.48 -26.28 -6.42
C GLN A 389 1.52 -26.03 -5.34
N ASP A 390 2.76 -26.33 -5.66
CA ASP A 390 3.95 -26.03 -4.88
C ASP A 390 4.90 -25.14 -5.69
N LEU A 391 5.25 -23.97 -5.14
CA LEU A 391 6.17 -23.02 -5.75
C LEU A 391 7.36 -22.74 -4.83
N ILE A 392 8.51 -22.48 -5.46
CA ILE A 392 9.69 -21.93 -4.80
C ILE A 392 9.95 -20.50 -5.31
N VAL A 393 10.34 -19.64 -4.39
CA VAL A 393 10.87 -18.30 -4.67
C VAL A 393 12.28 -18.23 -4.11
N ALA A 394 13.25 -17.85 -4.94
CA ALA A 394 14.63 -17.62 -4.51
C ALA A 394 15.12 -16.27 -5.02
N VAL A 395 15.72 -15.46 -4.14
CA VAL A 395 16.12 -14.09 -4.42
C VAL A 395 17.50 -13.79 -3.88
N ASN A 396 18.42 -13.37 -4.73
CA ASN A 396 19.71 -12.82 -4.32
C ASN A 396 19.55 -11.35 -3.90
N CYS A 397 19.78 -11.05 -2.63
CA CYS A 397 19.67 -9.72 -2.04
C CYS A 397 20.98 -8.92 -2.13
N ARG A 398 21.96 -9.36 -2.90
CA ARG A 398 23.30 -8.77 -2.98
C ARG A 398 23.70 -8.42 -4.42
N SER A 399 24.66 -7.50 -4.55
CA SER A 399 25.20 -7.01 -5.82
C SER A 399 26.29 -7.92 -6.42
N VAL A 400 26.44 -9.16 -5.92
CA VAL A 400 27.41 -10.13 -6.40
C VAL A 400 26.71 -11.40 -6.87
N PRO A 401 27.20 -12.09 -7.91
CA PRO A 401 26.65 -13.39 -8.30
C PRO A 401 27.00 -14.44 -7.25
N LEU A 402 26.10 -15.39 -7.05
CA LEU A 402 26.29 -16.50 -6.11
C LEU A 402 25.52 -17.74 -6.54
N SER A 403 25.94 -18.89 -6.02
CA SER A 403 25.17 -20.13 -6.06
C SER A 403 24.64 -20.44 -4.66
N VAL A 404 23.43 -20.94 -4.59
CA VAL A 404 22.78 -21.36 -3.35
C VAL A 404 22.22 -22.77 -3.50
N ARG A 405 22.46 -23.62 -2.48
CA ARG A 405 21.82 -24.94 -2.35
C ARG A 405 20.66 -24.82 -1.37
N ILE A 406 19.48 -25.18 -1.85
CA ILE A 406 18.21 -25.03 -1.13
C ILE A 406 17.72 -26.42 -0.75
N ASP A 407 17.53 -26.62 0.55
CA ASP A 407 17.02 -27.87 1.11
C ASP A 407 15.50 -27.92 0.95
N ILE A 408 15.07 -28.76 0.02
CA ILE A 408 13.67 -28.99 -0.29
C ILE A 408 13.48 -30.43 -0.75
N ASP A 409 12.42 -31.09 -0.31
CA ASP A 409 12.11 -32.44 -0.76
C ASP A 409 11.69 -32.46 -2.24
N ILE A 410 12.64 -32.80 -3.10
CA ILE A 410 12.46 -32.91 -4.56
C ILE A 410 12.14 -34.33 -5.03
N THR A 411 11.90 -35.27 -4.11
CA THR A 411 11.61 -36.69 -4.49
C THR A 411 10.33 -36.80 -5.33
N ARG A 412 9.42 -35.83 -5.20
CA ARG A 412 8.14 -35.75 -5.91
C ARG A 412 8.20 -34.93 -7.19
N VAL A 413 9.34 -34.31 -7.51
CA VAL A 413 9.47 -33.36 -8.62
C VAL A 413 10.27 -33.97 -9.76
N SER A 414 9.69 -34.11 -10.93
CA SER A 414 10.40 -34.61 -12.12
C SER A 414 11.38 -33.59 -12.69
N SER A 415 10.95 -32.33 -12.84
CA SER A 415 11.75 -31.17 -13.26
C SER A 415 11.07 -29.89 -12.83
N PRO A 416 11.78 -28.89 -12.22
CA PRO A 416 11.17 -27.60 -11.90
C PRO A 416 10.78 -26.86 -13.18
N GLU A 417 9.57 -26.25 -13.17
CA GLU A 417 9.12 -25.35 -14.23
C GLU A 417 9.33 -23.90 -13.81
N ILE A 418 10.15 -23.16 -14.54
CA ILE A 418 10.41 -21.74 -14.26
C ILE A 418 9.25 -20.88 -14.79
N LEU A 419 8.50 -20.26 -13.88
CA LEU A 419 7.40 -19.34 -14.21
C LEU A 419 7.89 -17.92 -14.46
N LEU A 420 8.95 -17.51 -13.75
CA LEU A 420 9.63 -16.24 -13.90
C LEU A 420 11.07 -16.37 -13.43
N ALA A 421 12.02 -15.87 -14.22
CA ALA A 421 13.41 -15.71 -13.78
C ALA A 421 14.00 -14.41 -14.34
N ARG A 422 14.82 -13.75 -13.53
CA ARG A 422 15.70 -12.67 -13.97
C ARG A 422 17.09 -12.91 -13.42
N GLY A 423 18.06 -13.16 -14.32
CA GLY A 423 19.44 -13.45 -13.90
C GLY A 423 19.51 -14.62 -12.92
N ALA A 424 18.76 -15.68 -13.17
CA ALA A 424 18.67 -16.85 -12.29
C ALA A 424 18.48 -18.11 -13.11
N GLU A 425 19.15 -19.18 -12.71
CA GLU A 425 19.00 -20.55 -13.24
C GLU A 425 18.74 -21.50 -12.08
N LEU A 426 17.91 -22.51 -12.32
CA LEU A 426 17.55 -23.53 -11.33
C LEU A 426 17.89 -24.91 -11.86
N SER A 427 18.56 -25.71 -11.07
CA SER A 427 18.97 -27.06 -11.38
C SER A 427 18.85 -27.98 -10.18
N ARG A 428 18.99 -29.28 -10.41
CA ARG A 428 19.12 -30.29 -9.32
C ARG A 428 20.59 -30.49 -8.98
N ASP A 429 20.88 -30.63 -7.69
CA ASP A 429 22.18 -30.98 -7.16
C ASP A 429 22.00 -32.06 -6.08
N GLY A 430 22.07 -33.32 -6.51
CA GLY A 430 21.76 -34.47 -5.63
C GLY A 430 20.28 -34.45 -5.19
N GLY A 431 20.04 -34.41 -3.87
CA GLY A 431 18.72 -34.33 -3.27
C GLY A 431 18.20 -32.91 -3.02
N MET A 432 18.91 -31.88 -3.48
CA MET A 432 18.60 -30.47 -3.26
C MET A 432 18.31 -29.73 -4.58
N LEU A 433 17.77 -28.52 -4.50
CA LEU A 433 17.79 -27.58 -5.59
C LEU A 433 19.00 -26.67 -5.50
N LYS A 434 19.63 -26.40 -6.63
CA LYS A 434 20.71 -25.41 -6.77
C LYS A 434 20.20 -24.25 -7.62
N ALA A 435 20.28 -23.04 -7.11
CA ALA A 435 20.04 -21.82 -7.88
C ALA A 435 21.34 -21.04 -8.08
N ASP A 436 21.66 -20.74 -9.35
CA ASP A 436 22.74 -19.82 -9.74
C ASP A 436 22.12 -18.45 -9.99
N LEU A 437 22.48 -17.45 -9.18
CA LEU A 437 21.81 -16.15 -9.13
C LEU A 437 22.83 -15.03 -9.45
N LEU A 438 22.58 -14.27 -10.50
CA LEU A 438 23.31 -13.03 -10.79
C LEU A 438 23.04 -11.98 -9.70
N PRO A 439 23.73 -10.81 -9.69
CA PRO A 439 23.44 -9.71 -8.79
C PRO A 439 21.96 -9.34 -8.82
N TYR A 440 21.30 -9.44 -7.63
CA TYR A 440 19.85 -9.22 -7.47
C TYR A 440 18.98 -10.14 -8.37
N GLY A 441 19.53 -11.28 -8.79
CA GLY A 441 18.81 -12.28 -9.56
C GLY A 441 17.75 -12.98 -8.71
N PHE A 442 16.65 -13.37 -9.35
CA PHE A 442 15.55 -14.07 -8.68
C PHE A 442 14.80 -15.01 -9.62
N LEU A 443 14.10 -15.98 -9.02
CA LEU A 443 13.21 -16.86 -9.73
C LEU A 443 11.96 -17.20 -8.91
N ILE A 444 10.90 -17.54 -9.64
CA ILE A 444 9.70 -18.20 -9.16
C ILE A 444 9.52 -19.44 -10.03
N ALA A 445 9.48 -20.62 -9.44
CA ALA A 445 9.36 -21.88 -10.15
C ALA A 445 8.38 -22.81 -9.45
N GLN A 446 7.70 -23.64 -10.24
CA GLN A 446 6.90 -24.75 -9.74
C GLN A 446 7.79 -25.99 -9.62
N TYR A 447 7.60 -26.77 -8.55
CA TYR A 447 8.37 -27.97 -8.28
C TYR A 447 7.49 -29.13 -7.82
#